data_f140f2ae3d7ef77552657c6db2f9201e
#
_entry.id   f140f2ae3d7ef77552657c6db2f9201e
#
_cell.length_a   1.000
_cell.length_b   1.000
_cell.length_c   1.000
_cell.angle_alpha   90.00
_cell.angle_beta   90.00
_cell.angle_gamma   90.00
#
_symmetry.space_group_name_H-M   'P 1'
#
loop_
_entity.id
_entity.type
_entity.pdbx_description
1 polymer ?
#
loop_
_entity_poly.entity_id
_entity_poly.type
_entity_poly.pdbx_seq_one_letter_code
_entity_poly.pdbx_strand_id
1 'polypeptide(L)'
;MSGFENLSGVEDVTQLFTSCSELRTVSATSFDNSQIKKYTSVLYGCSKLMGGTDGFVPSPSSGASVLKLGTGGVLSDPESDIRTWLNATLFVDGELKIGFAKADAAGREVLAAGKLCANAKYNAIQATPWASFGKSVKAVAITADASRLANVNLNYWFYGCNALASVSGMANLRGVARMDHTFNSCSALAELDLRGMSPAALASMAYTFGACTSLAKILVDADWELPKGCTGSSTFYNCKAIVGGNGTAYDSKQTTCAMCRIDREGQAGYLTAG
;
A
#
# COMPACT_ATOMS: atom_id res chain seq x y z
N MET A 1 13.39 17.64 6.41
CA MET A 1 13.45 19.12 6.50
C MET A 1 12.81 19.49 7.81
N SER A 2 13.40 20.38 8.57
CA SER A 2 12.95 20.84 9.90
C SER A 2 13.00 22.38 9.96
N GLY A 3 12.48 22.96 11.04
CA GLY A 3 12.45 24.42 11.24
C GLY A 3 11.23 25.12 10.62
N PHE A 4 10.19 24.35 10.26
CA PHE A 4 8.95 24.89 9.69
C PHE A 4 8.16 25.75 10.66
N GLU A 5 8.34 25.53 11.96
CA GLU A 5 7.75 26.30 13.06
C GLU A 5 8.13 27.80 13.02
N ASN A 6 9.23 28.14 12.35
CA ASN A 6 9.70 29.52 12.21
C ASN A 6 9.03 30.28 11.04
N LEU A 7 8.10 29.66 10.34
CA LEU A 7 7.39 30.24 9.19
C LEU A 7 6.00 30.80 9.57
N SER A 8 5.79 31.12 10.85
CA SER A 8 4.56 31.79 11.28
C SER A 8 4.43 33.15 10.59
N GLY A 9 3.24 33.43 10.02
CA GLY A 9 2.99 34.67 9.28
C GLY A 9 3.33 34.63 7.79
N VAL A 10 3.75 33.49 7.24
CA VAL A 10 3.94 33.34 5.79
C VAL A 10 2.60 33.41 5.07
N GLU A 11 2.49 34.31 4.10
CA GLU A 11 1.29 34.54 3.30
C GLU A 11 1.32 33.85 1.92
N ASP A 12 2.48 33.55 1.40
CA ASP A 12 2.67 32.95 0.07
C ASP A 12 3.56 31.71 0.15
N VAL A 13 2.97 30.56 -0.15
CA VAL A 13 3.65 29.24 -0.24
C VAL A 13 3.57 28.67 -1.65
N THR A 14 3.36 29.53 -2.65
CA THR A 14 3.29 29.13 -4.03
C THR A 14 4.55 28.34 -4.44
N GLN A 15 4.37 27.12 -4.96
CA GLN A 15 5.42 26.23 -5.42
C GLN A 15 6.46 25.83 -4.34
N LEU A 16 6.15 25.97 -3.06
CA LEU A 16 7.10 25.78 -1.93
C LEU A 16 7.89 24.47 -2.01
N PHE A 17 7.24 23.37 -2.42
CA PHE A 17 7.88 22.04 -2.57
C PHE A 17 7.73 21.49 -3.99
N THR A 18 7.43 22.32 -4.99
CA THR A 18 7.25 21.84 -6.36
C THR A 18 8.44 21.02 -6.83
N SER A 19 8.16 19.86 -7.42
CA SER A 19 9.16 18.92 -7.98
C SER A 19 10.13 18.31 -6.96
N CYS A 20 9.84 18.39 -5.66
CA CYS A 20 10.62 17.70 -4.62
C CYS A 20 10.27 16.21 -4.58
N SER A 21 10.54 15.46 -5.67
CA SER A 21 10.11 14.07 -5.86
C SER A 21 10.63 13.09 -4.82
N GLU A 22 11.78 13.39 -4.20
CA GLU A 22 12.39 12.56 -3.16
C GLU A 22 12.02 12.99 -1.73
N LEU A 23 11.32 14.12 -1.57
CA LEU A 23 10.89 14.60 -0.26
C LEU A 23 9.88 13.63 0.37
N ARG A 24 10.22 13.09 1.54
CA ARG A 24 9.39 12.10 2.27
C ARG A 24 8.75 12.69 3.51
N THR A 25 9.43 13.63 4.16
CA THR A 25 9.03 14.19 5.45
C THR A 25 9.35 15.67 5.50
N VAL A 26 8.39 16.44 6.01
CA VAL A 26 8.62 17.79 6.50
C VAL A 26 8.31 17.80 7.99
N SER A 27 9.33 18.02 8.83
CA SER A 27 9.16 17.99 10.28
C SER A 27 8.90 19.39 10.82
N ALA A 28 7.91 19.50 11.68
CA ALA A 28 7.59 20.69 12.44
C ALA A 28 6.98 20.28 13.79
N THR A 29 7.25 21.01 14.85
CA THR A 29 6.59 20.84 16.14
C THR A 29 5.32 21.70 16.25
N SER A 30 5.27 22.80 15.49
CA SER A 30 4.10 23.65 15.32
C SER A 30 4.09 24.27 13.93
N PHE A 31 2.92 24.60 13.41
CA PHE A 31 2.76 25.38 12.18
C PHE A 31 1.33 25.93 12.11
N ASP A 32 1.21 27.24 11.92
CA ASP A 32 -0.07 27.90 11.66
C ASP A 32 -0.17 28.28 10.17
N ASN A 33 -1.13 27.70 9.48
CA ASN A 33 -1.40 27.97 8.06
C ASN A 33 -2.50 29.01 7.83
N SER A 34 -3.03 29.62 8.89
CA SER A 34 -4.17 30.55 8.82
C SER A 34 -3.86 31.83 8.02
N GLN A 35 -2.59 32.21 7.92
CA GLN A 35 -2.16 33.41 7.22
C GLN A 35 -1.85 33.18 5.72
N ILE A 36 -1.89 31.92 5.25
CA ILE A 36 -1.56 31.61 3.86
C ILE A 36 -2.68 32.09 2.92
N LYS A 37 -2.33 33.00 2.02
CA LYS A 37 -3.24 33.57 1.02
C LYS A 37 -2.97 33.04 -0.39
N LYS A 38 -1.72 32.64 -0.71
CA LYS A 38 -1.30 32.15 -2.01
C LYS A 38 -0.64 30.76 -1.86
N TYR A 39 -1.11 29.78 -2.66
CA TYR A 39 -0.69 28.39 -2.50
C TYR A 39 -0.79 27.55 -3.77
N THR A 40 -0.52 28.10 -4.94
CA THR A 40 -0.59 27.34 -6.17
C THR A 40 0.55 26.31 -6.25
N SER A 41 0.21 25.07 -6.61
CA SER A 41 1.17 23.96 -6.87
C SER A 41 2.13 23.67 -5.71
N VAL A 42 1.70 23.84 -4.47
CA VAL A 42 2.56 23.70 -3.25
C VAL A 42 3.30 22.39 -3.19
N LEU A 43 2.62 21.28 -3.52
CA LEU A 43 3.13 19.90 -3.42
C LEU A 43 3.22 19.18 -4.78
N TYR A 44 3.14 19.92 -5.88
CA TYR A 44 3.19 19.31 -7.21
C TYR A 44 4.52 18.56 -7.41
N GLY A 45 4.45 17.28 -7.76
CA GLY A 45 5.63 16.44 -7.96
C GLY A 45 6.24 15.86 -6.65
N CYS A 46 5.64 16.10 -5.47
CA CYS A 46 6.08 15.50 -4.19
C CYS A 46 5.47 14.12 -3.97
N SER A 47 5.72 13.18 -4.89
CA SER A 47 5.05 11.87 -4.89
C SER A 47 5.36 10.96 -3.68
N LYS A 48 6.43 11.26 -2.94
CA LYS A 48 6.87 10.46 -1.77
C LYS A 48 6.59 11.12 -0.43
N LEU A 49 5.99 12.32 -0.42
CA LEU A 49 5.70 13.05 0.82
C LEU A 49 4.53 12.40 1.57
N MET A 50 4.68 12.23 2.88
CA MET A 50 3.66 11.63 3.75
C MET A 50 3.61 12.34 5.09
N GLY A 51 2.40 12.51 5.64
CA GLY A 51 2.18 13.02 6.99
C GLY A 51 2.52 12.00 8.08
N GLY A 52 3.04 12.48 9.22
CA GLY A 52 3.50 11.63 10.31
C GLY A 52 2.40 11.02 11.16
N THR A 53 1.24 11.70 11.29
CA THR A 53 0.20 11.30 12.25
C THR A 53 -0.64 10.12 11.75
N ASP A 54 -0.95 10.05 10.45
CA ASP A 54 -1.86 9.04 9.90
C ASP A 54 -1.37 8.46 8.56
N GLY A 55 -0.13 8.74 8.17
CA GLY A 55 0.43 8.31 6.88
C GLY A 55 -0.28 8.95 5.68
N PHE A 56 -0.86 10.14 5.84
CA PHE A 56 -1.56 10.85 4.78
C PHE A 56 -0.63 11.12 3.59
N VAL A 57 -1.04 10.72 2.39
CA VAL A 57 -0.34 11.01 1.15
C VAL A 57 -1.10 12.10 0.38
N PRO A 58 -0.51 13.28 0.16
CA PRO A 58 -1.21 14.37 -0.52
C PRO A 58 -1.41 14.06 -2.00
N SER A 59 -2.51 14.61 -2.55
CA SER A 59 -2.69 14.67 -4.00
C SER A 59 -1.77 15.75 -4.61
N PRO A 60 -1.33 15.62 -5.87
CA PRO A 60 -0.59 16.68 -6.58
C PRO A 60 -1.32 18.04 -6.61
N SER A 61 -2.65 18.03 -6.53
CA SER A 61 -3.50 19.21 -6.47
C SER A 61 -3.79 19.72 -5.05
N SER A 62 -3.23 19.09 -4.00
CA SER A 62 -3.44 19.52 -2.63
C SER A 62 -2.92 20.94 -2.42
N GLY A 63 -3.76 21.79 -1.84
CA GLY A 63 -3.43 23.18 -1.53
C GLY A 63 -2.80 23.36 -0.15
N ALA A 64 -2.77 24.60 0.34
CA ALA A 64 -2.20 24.94 1.66
C ALA A 64 -2.88 24.27 2.85
N SER A 65 -4.13 23.84 2.73
CA SER A 65 -4.89 23.18 3.81
C SER A 65 -4.25 21.89 4.33
N VAL A 66 -3.39 21.24 3.53
CA VAL A 66 -2.64 20.05 3.95
C VAL A 66 -1.29 20.36 4.59
N LEU A 67 -0.83 21.64 4.56
CA LEU A 67 0.34 22.10 5.29
C LEU A 67 -0.04 22.32 6.75
N LYS A 68 -0.25 21.24 7.46
CA LYS A 68 -0.61 21.24 8.89
C LYS A 68 -0.11 19.98 9.57
N LEU A 69 -0.01 20.02 10.88
CA LEU A 69 0.16 18.86 11.74
C LEU A 69 -1.15 18.10 11.90
N GLY A 70 -1.06 16.85 12.33
CA GLY A 70 -2.23 16.04 12.62
C GLY A 70 -2.86 15.37 11.39
N THR A 71 -4.07 14.85 11.59
CA THR A 71 -4.78 14.05 10.58
C THR A 71 -5.02 14.83 9.29
N GLY A 72 -4.67 14.21 8.16
CA GLY A 72 -4.78 14.81 6.83
C GLY A 72 -3.77 15.93 6.56
N GLY A 73 -2.74 16.07 7.40
CA GLY A 73 -1.62 16.99 7.22
C GLY A 73 -0.35 16.30 6.74
N VAL A 74 0.51 17.04 6.04
CA VAL A 74 1.82 16.55 5.55
C VAL A 74 2.96 16.89 6.48
N LEU A 75 2.76 17.79 7.46
CA LEU A 75 3.77 18.10 8.45
C LEU A 75 3.79 17.00 9.52
N SER A 76 4.97 16.69 10.00
CA SER A 76 5.21 15.59 10.94
C SER A 76 5.89 16.11 12.19
N ASP A 77 5.21 15.97 13.31
CA ASP A 77 5.85 16.13 14.61
C ASP A 77 6.68 14.88 14.91
N PRO A 78 8.01 15.00 15.13
CA PRO A 78 8.86 13.84 15.40
C PRO A 78 8.43 13.01 16.61
N GLU A 79 7.79 13.61 17.63
CA GLU A 79 7.37 12.92 18.85
C GLU A 79 6.08 12.11 18.64
N SER A 80 5.23 12.53 17.72
CA SER A 80 3.95 11.86 17.42
C SER A 80 3.95 11.10 16.09
N ASP A 81 5.10 10.95 15.44
CA ASP A 81 5.23 10.28 14.15
C ASP A 81 5.03 8.77 14.28
N ILE A 82 3.93 8.27 13.71
CA ILE A 82 3.57 6.85 13.71
C ILE A 82 4.09 6.08 12.49
N ARG A 83 4.78 6.74 11.56
CA ARG A 83 5.25 6.07 10.34
C ARG A 83 6.25 4.97 10.66
N THR A 84 6.03 3.83 10.05
CA THR A 84 6.94 2.69 10.15
C THR A 84 7.59 2.42 8.80
N TRP A 85 8.92 2.55 8.76
CA TRP A 85 9.69 2.48 7.53
C TRP A 85 10.33 1.11 7.33
N LEU A 86 10.05 0.51 6.19
CA LEU A 86 10.72 -0.67 5.67
C LEU A 86 11.77 -0.29 4.62
N ASN A 87 12.73 -1.17 4.40
CA ASN A 87 13.56 -1.14 3.20
C ASN A 87 12.90 -1.99 2.12
N ALA A 88 12.95 -1.52 0.89
CA ALA A 88 12.56 -2.28 -0.28
C ALA A 88 13.72 -2.27 -1.27
N THR A 89 14.04 -3.42 -1.85
CA THR A 89 15.09 -3.60 -2.85
C THR A 89 14.55 -4.47 -3.96
N LEU A 90 14.47 -3.91 -5.17
CA LEU A 90 14.14 -4.63 -6.40
C LEU A 90 15.44 -4.94 -7.14
N PHE A 91 15.65 -6.20 -7.45
CA PHE A 91 16.78 -6.68 -8.24
C PHE A 91 16.44 -6.77 -9.73
N VAL A 92 17.47 -6.77 -10.58
CA VAL A 92 17.30 -6.82 -12.05
C VAL A 92 16.60 -8.11 -12.52
N ASP A 93 16.76 -9.23 -11.80
CA ASP A 93 16.05 -10.48 -12.06
C ASP A 93 14.54 -10.42 -11.78
N GLY A 94 14.07 -9.35 -11.13
CA GLY A 94 12.66 -9.07 -10.84
C GLY A 94 12.22 -9.47 -9.44
N GLU A 95 13.11 -9.92 -8.54
CA GLU A 95 12.76 -10.14 -7.14
C GLU A 95 12.74 -8.82 -6.37
N LEU A 96 11.62 -8.51 -5.71
CA LEU A 96 11.44 -7.40 -4.78
C LEU A 96 11.45 -7.91 -3.34
N LYS A 97 12.47 -7.54 -2.57
CA LYS A 97 12.55 -7.83 -1.13
C LYS A 97 12.09 -6.63 -0.29
N ILE A 98 11.22 -6.90 0.69
CA ILE A 98 10.65 -5.89 1.61
C ILE A 98 10.85 -6.37 3.05
N GLY A 99 11.45 -5.51 3.91
CA GLY A 99 11.65 -5.80 5.32
C GLY A 99 12.30 -4.64 6.08
N PHE A 100 12.54 -4.82 7.39
CA PHE A 100 13.25 -3.81 8.18
C PHE A 100 14.73 -3.74 7.82
N ALA A 101 15.38 -4.89 7.68
CA ALA A 101 16.74 -4.96 7.21
C ALA A 101 16.85 -4.57 5.72
N LYS A 102 17.93 -3.90 5.37
CA LYS A 102 18.27 -3.72 3.95
C LYS A 102 18.64 -5.09 3.37
N ALA A 103 18.07 -5.44 2.22
CA ALA A 103 18.40 -6.69 1.56
C ALA A 103 19.90 -6.73 1.21
N ASP A 104 20.56 -7.84 1.53
CA ASP A 104 21.90 -8.12 1.02
C ASP A 104 21.79 -8.41 -0.49
N ALA A 105 22.57 -7.70 -1.27
CA ALA A 105 22.60 -7.90 -2.71
C ALA A 105 23.30 -9.22 -3.10
N ALA A 106 24.25 -9.71 -2.27
CA ALA A 106 25.02 -10.93 -2.55
C ALA A 106 25.55 -11.01 -4.01
N GLY A 107 26.03 -9.89 -4.52
CA GLY A 107 26.54 -9.75 -5.89
C GLY A 107 25.46 -9.57 -6.98
N ARG A 108 24.16 -9.52 -6.62
CA ARG A 108 23.06 -9.23 -7.55
C ARG A 108 22.98 -7.74 -7.88
N GLU A 109 22.65 -7.42 -9.10
CA GLU A 109 22.43 -6.03 -9.52
C GLU A 109 21.09 -5.51 -8.99
N VAL A 110 21.13 -4.29 -8.41
CA VAL A 110 19.94 -3.61 -7.86
C VAL A 110 19.36 -2.68 -8.91
N LEU A 111 18.10 -2.89 -9.26
CA LEU A 111 17.34 -2.06 -10.19
C LEU A 111 16.73 -0.84 -9.49
N ALA A 112 16.20 -1.03 -8.29
CA ALA A 112 15.65 0.05 -7.46
C ALA A 112 15.75 -0.30 -5.97
N ALA A 113 15.98 0.70 -5.14
CA ALA A 113 15.94 0.55 -3.69
C ALA A 113 15.45 1.83 -3.02
N GLY A 114 14.83 1.68 -1.84
CA GLY A 114 14.36 2.83 -1.07
C GLY A 114 13.57 2.46 0.17
N LYS A 115 12.99 3.47 0.80
CA LYS A 115 12.13 3.33 1.98
C LYS A 115 10.67 3.24 1.58
N LEU A 116 9.95 2.29 2.17
CA LEU A 116 8.52 2.08 2.07
C LEU A 116 7.90 2.33 3.45
N CYS A 117 6.91 3.19 3.54
CA CYS A 117 6.17 3.38 4.78
C CYS A 117 5.07 2.32 4.89
N ALA A 118 5.15 1.46 5.91
CA ALA A 118 4.25 0.31 6.04
C ALA A 118 2.81 0.69 6.37
N ASN A 119 2.57 1.83 7.01
CA ASN A 119 1.26 2.29 7.43
C ASN A 119 0.76 3.55 6.69
N ALA A 120 1.44 3.94 5.60
CA ALA A 120 1.01 5.08 4.79
C ALA A 120 -0.27 4.76 4.01
N LYS A 121 -1.12 5.77 3.88
CA LYS A 121 -2.35 5.69 3.06
C LYS A 121 -2.04 5.99 1.59
N TYR A 122 -1.28 5.10 0.95
CA TYR A 122 -0.99 5.25 -0.47
C TYR A 122 -2.28 5.36 -1.29
N ASN A 123 -2.27 6.24 -2.27
CA ASN A 123 -3.37 6.45 -3.24
C ASN A 123 -2.93 6.14 -4.68
N ALA A 124 -1.68 5.76 -4.87
CA ALA A 124 -1.11 5.34 -6.14
C ALA A 124 0.24 4.63 -5.92
N ILE A 125 0.69 3.85 -6.91
CA ILE A 125 1.99 3.14 -6.85
C ILE A 125 3.19 4.10 -6.86
N GLN A 126 3.04 5.31 -7.37
CA GLN A 126 4.12 6.28 -7.59
C GLN A 126 4.92 6.61 -6.33
N ALA A 127 4.35 6.42 -5.16
CA ALA A 127 5.05 6.65 -3.88
C ALA A 127 5.93 5.46 -3.44
N THR A 128 5.86 4.32 -4.12
CA THR A 128 6.70 3.15 -3.80
C THR A 128 8.10 3.28 -4.42
N PRO A 129 9.13 2.67 -3.81
CA PRO A 129 10.49 2.71 -4.35
C PRO A 129 10.65 2.08 -5.74
N TRP A 130 9.77 1.18 -6.13
CA TRP A 130 9.80 0.46 -7.40
C TRP A 130 8.80 0.99 -8.45
N ALA A 131 8.16 2.12 -8.21
CA ALA A 131 7.09 2.63 -9.06
C ALA A 131 7.43 2.69 -10.56
N SER A 132 8.65 3.19 -10.89
CA SER A 132 9.12 3.27 -12.28
C SER A 132 9.41 1.90 -12.91
N PHE A 133 9.53 0.86 -12.09
CA PHE A 133 9.89 -0.50 -12.48
C PHE A 133 8.82 -1.53 -12.12
N GLY A 134 7.58 -1.13 -11.87
CA GLY A 134 6.50 -2.03 -11.47
C GLY A 134 6.30 -3.20 -12.42
N LYS A 135 6.50 -3.01 -13.73
CA LYS A 135 6.44 -4.07 -14.74
C LYS A 135 7.60 -5.05 -14.70
N SER A 136 8.69 -4.72 -14.01
CA SER A 136 9.85 -5.61 -13.81
C SER A 136 9.72 -6.48 -12.57
N VAL A 137 8.75 -6.19 -11.68
CA VAL A 137 8.52 -7.00 -10.46
C VAL A 137 7.90 -8.34 -10.87
N LYS A 138 8.64 -9.44 -10.66
CA LYS A 138 8.22 -10.81 -10.96
C LYS A 138 7.91 -11.64 -9.72
N ALA A 139 8.62 -11.37 -8.63
CA ALA A 139 8.44 -12.03 -7.35
C ALA A 139 8.56 -11.03 -6.19
N VAL A 140 7.79 -11.24 -5.14
CA VAL A 140 7.88 -10.45 -3.90
C VAL A 140 8.23 -11.38 -2.75
N ALA A 141 9.20 -10.97 -1.94
CA ALA A 141 9.57 -11.61 -0.69
C ALA A 141 9.48 -10.62 0.47
N ILE A 142 8.50 -10.82 1.37
CA ILE A 142 8.37 -10.05 2.61
C ILE A 142 9.12 -10.83 3.69
N THR A 143 10.17 -10.23 4.25
CA THR A 143 11.09 -10.93 5.16
C THR A 143 10.48 -11.08 6.57
N ALA A 144 10.95 -12.09 7.33
CA ALA A 144 10.42 -12.43 8.64
C ALA A 144 10.60 -11.33 9.70
N ASP A 145 11.54 -10.40 9.51
CA ASP A 145 11.71 -9.24 10.39
C ASP A 145 10.52 -8.28 10.35
N ALA A 146 9.74 -8.30 9.25
CA ALA A 146 8.50 -7.52 9.10
C ALA A 146 7.38 -7.97 10.05
N SER A 147 7.48 -9.14 10.70
CA SER A 147 6.47 -9.63 11.66
C SER A 147 6.28 -8.74 12.90
N ARG A 148 7.18 -7.78 13.12
CA ARG A 148 7.08 -6.75 14.17
C ARG A 148 6.13 -5.60 13.82
N LEU A 149 5.68 -5.54 12.56
CA LEU A 149 4.75 -4.51 12.12
C LEU A 149 3.36 -4.70 12.73
N ALA A 150 2.72 -3.57 13.02
CA ALA A 150 1.30 -3.47 13.29
C ALA A 150 0.68 -2.37 12.40
N ASN A 151 -0.61 -2.44 12.14
CA ASN A 151 -1.36 -1.44 11.36
C ASN A 151 -0.81 -1.23 9.93
N VAL A 152 -0.55 -2.31 9.22
CA VAL A 152 -0.03 -2.27 7.85
C VAL A 152 -1.12 -1.80 6.88
N ASN A 153 -0.75 -0.90 5.98
CA ASN A 153 -1.59 -0.45 4.88
C ASN A 153 -0.94 -0.84 3.55
N LEU A 154 -1.53 -1.82 2.87
CA LEU A 154 -1.00 -2.36 1.61
C LEU A 154 -1.51 -1.64 0.37
N ASN A 155 -2.29 -0.56 0.54
CA ASN A 155 -2.88 0.13 -0.60
C ASN A 155 -1.84 0.42 -1.69
N TYR A 156 -2.13 0.00 -2.93
CA TYR A 156 -1.31 0.22 -4.13
C TYR A 156 0.11 -0.35 -4.12
N TRP A 157 0.51 -1.18 -3.15
CA TRP A 157 1.89 -1.65 -3.10
C TRP A 157 2.34 -2.34 -4.39
N PHE A 158 1.50 -3.17 -4.98
CA PHE A 158 1.82 -3.93 -6.20
C PHE A 158 0.89 -3.58 -7.37
N TYR A 159 0.22 -2.43 -7.30
CA TYR A 159 -0.66 -1.98 -8.38
C TYR A 159 0.07 -1.95 -9.72
N GLY A 160 -0.48 -2.66 -10.73
CA GLY A 160 0.07 -2.69 -12.09
C GLY A 160 1.36 -3.48 -12.24
N CYS A 161 1.78 -4.26 -11.23
CA CYS A 161 2.89 -5.20 -11.36
C CYS A 161 2.46 -6.41 -12.19
N ASN A 162 2.25 -6.20 -13.49
CA ASN A 162 1.63 -7.19 -14.38
C ASN A 162 2.50 -8.43 -14.65
N ALA A 163 3.80 -8.39 -14.36
CA ALA A 163 4.71 -9.54 -14.43
C ALA A 163 4.83 -10.29 -13.08
N LEU A 164 4.16 -9.81 -12.01
CA LEU A 164 4.22 -10.43 -10.69
C LEU A 164 3.58 -11.82 -10.74
N ALA A 165 4.39 -12.87 -10.58
CA ALA A 165 3.97 -14.26 -10.61
C ALA A 165 3.89 -14.91 -9.23
N SER A 166 4.64 -14.41 -8.23
CA SER A 166 4.66 -14.98 -6.89
C SER A 166 4.84 -13.94 -5.79
N VAL A 167 4.19 -14.20 -4.65
CA VAL A 167 4.33 -13.40 -3.42
C VAL A 167 4.56 -14.35 -2.26
N SER A 168 5.59 -14.11 -1.48
CA SER A 168 5.90 -14.87 -0.29
C SER A 168 6.00 -13.97 0.95
N GLY A 169 5.76 -14.55 2.13
CA GLY A 169 5.90 -13.85 3.40
C GLY A 169 4.74 -12.93 3.75
N MET A 170 3.54 -13.08 3.16
CA MET A 170 2.35 -12.35 3.58
C MET A 170 2.05 -12.59 5.07
N ALA A 171 2.31 -13.78 5.60
CA ALA A 171 2.22 -14.13 7.02
C ALA A 171 3.10 -13.27 7.95
N ASN A 172 4.13 -12.60 7.40
CA ASN A 172 4.99 -11.69 8.15
C ASN A 172 4.37 -10.29 8.34
N LEU A 173 3.22 -10.00 7.72
CA LEU A 173 2.52 -8.74 7.87
C LEU A 173 1.36 -8.89 8.86
N ARG A 174 1.50 -8.27 10.03
CA ARG A 174 0.47 -8.31 11.09
C ARG A 174 -0.36 -7.04 11.09
N GLY A 175 -1.65 -7.17 11.48
CA GLY A 175 -2.55 -6.03 11.59
C GLY A 175 -2.76 -5.30 10.25
N VAL A 176 -2.87 -6.06 9.14
CA VAL A 176 -3.18 -5.47 7.84
C VAL A 176 -4.56 -4.85 7.89
N ALA A 177 -4.60 -3.52 7.80
CA ALA A 177 -5.84 -2.75 7.94
C ALA A 177 -6.50 -2.43 6.60
N ARG A 178 -5.75 -2.35 5.51
CA ARG A 178 -6.27 -2.00 4.18
C ARG A 178 -5.49 -2.71 3.08
N MET A 179 -6.23 -3.10 2.04
CA MET A 179 -5.69 -3.74 0.84
C MET A 179 -6.24 -3.13 -0.46
N ASP A 180 -6.69 -1.87 -0.44
CA ASP A 180 -7.26 -1.25 -1.63
C ASP A 180 -6.24 -1.23 -2.77
N HIS A 181 -6.60 -1.75 -3.93
CA HIS A 181 -5.76 -1.84 -5.12
C HIS A 181 -4.40 -2.55 -4.92
N THR A 182 -4.22 -3.34 -3.87
CA THR A 182 -2.92 -3.96 -3.54
C THR A 182 -2.34 -4.75 -4.72
N PHE A 183 -3.11 -5.65 -5.30
CA PHE A 183 -2.71 -6.50 -6.43
C PHE A 183 -3.43 -6.14 -7.73
N ASN A 184 -4.12 -5.01 -7.79
CA ASN A 184 -4.87 -4.64 -8.97
C ASN A 184 -3.97 -4.66 -10.21
N SER A 185 -4.41 -5.36 -11.26
CA SER A 185 -3.67 -5.56 -12.53
C SER A 185 -2.38 -6.39 -12.42
N CYS A 186 -2.24 -7.23 -11.38
CA CYS A 186 -1.19 -8.25 -11.32
C CYS A 186 -1.60 -9.46 -12.20
N SER A 187 -1.59 -9.27 -13.51
CA SER A 187 -2.19 -10.22 -14.46
C SER A 187 -1.46 -11.56 -14.58
N ALA A 188 -0.19 -11.65 -14.18
CA ALA A 188 0.58 -12.90 -14.17
C ALA A 188 0.44 -13.70 -12.87
N LEU A 189 -0.16 -13.13 -11.80
CA LEU A 189 -0.32 -13.79 -10.51
C LEU A 189 -1.38 -14.90 -10.63
N ALA A 190 -0.96 -16.16 -10.55
CA ALA A 190 -1.84 -17.31 -10.71
C ALA A 190 -2.37 -17.85 -9.36
N GLU A 191 -1.56 -17.78 -8.32
CA GLU A 191 -1.92 -18.19 -6.95
C GLU A 191 -1.40 -17.20 -5.94
N LEU A 192 -2.15 -16.97 -4.87
CA LEU A 192 -1.75 -16.13 -3.75
C LEU A 192 -1.96 -16.87 -2.43
N ASP A 193 -0.91 -16.96 -1.61
CA ASP A 193 -0.94 -17.54 -0.28
C ASP A 193 -1.04 -16.44 0.79
N LEU A 194 -2.18 -16.36 1.46
CA LEU A 194 -2.46 -15.47 2.57
C LEU A 194 -2.49 -16.18 3.93
N ARG A 195 -2.14 -17.48 3.98
CA ARG A 195 -2.10 -18.22 5.24
C ARG A 195 -1.12 -17.57 6.22
N GLY A 196 -1.50 -17.55 7.49
CA GLY A 196 -0.78 -16.85 8.54
C GLY A 196 -0.99 -15.32 8.57
N MET A 197 -1.66 -14.74 7.57
CA MET A 197 -2.08 -13.34 7.61
C MET A 197 -3.48 -13.24 8.22
N SER A 198 -3.60 -12.64 9.42
CA SER A 198 -4.91 -12.43 10.05
C SER A 198 -5.71 -11.33 9.36
N PRO A 199 -6.95 -11.56 8.95
CA PRO A 199 -7.84 -10.53 8.40
C PRO A 199 -8.50 -9.65 9.48
N ALA A 200 -8.28 -9.90 10.77
CA ALA A 200 -9.05 -9.30 11.87
C ALA A 200 -9.05 -7.76 11.90
N ALA A 201 -8.04 -7.11 11.33
CA ALA A 201 -7.95 -5.65 11.26
C ALA A 201 -8.40 -5.07 9.90
N LEU A 202 -8.78 -5.91 8.92
CA LEU A 202 -9.12 -5.44 7.58
C LEU A 202 -10.39 -4.59 7.58
N ALA A 203 -10.25 -3.35 7.12
CA ALA A 203 -11.35 -2.39 6.98
C ALA A 203 -11.75 -2.16 5.52
N SER A 204 -10.83 -2.36 4.54
CA SER A 204 -11.11 -2.10 3.14
C SER A 204 -10.31 -2.99 2.20
N MET A 205 -10.96 -3.46 1.13
CA MET A 205 -10.42 -4.33 0.08
C MET A 205 -10.89 -3.90 -1.32
N ALA A 206 -11.13 -2.61 -1.56
CA ALA A 206 -11.61 -2.16 -2.86
C ALA A 206 -10.58 -2.49 -3.95
N TYR A 207 -11.02 -3.12 -5.04
CA TYR A 207 -10.18 -3.52 -6.17
C TYR A 207 -8.92 -4.33 -5.80
N THR A 208 -8.84 -4.97 -4.63
CA THR A 208 -7.64 -5.68 -4.16
C THR A 208 -7.05 -6.59 -5.22
N PHE A 209 -7.87 -7.40 -5.86
CA PHE A 209 -7.49 -8.35 -6.92
C PHE A 209 -8.02 -7.94 -8.29
N GLY A 210 -8.51 -6.72 -8.45
CA GLY A 210 -9.08 -6.25 -9.69
C GLY A 210 -8.14 -6.50 -10.88
N ALA A 211 -8.66 -7.05 -11.99
CA ALA A 211 -7.90 -7.39 -13.19
C ALA A 211 -6.70 -8.35 -13.00
N CYS A 212 -6.68 -9.16 -11.94
CA CYS A 212 -5.77 -10.30 -11.80
C CYS A 212 -6.29 -11.47 -12.67
N THR A 213 -6.11 -11.37 -13.97
CA THR A 213 -6.77 -12.24 -14.95
C THR A 213 -6.35 -13.70 -14.90
N SER A 214 -5.15 -13.99 -14.36
CA SER A 214 -4.63 -15.36 -14.18
C SER A 214 -4.87 -15.92 -12.78
N LEU A 215 -5.35 -15.10 -11.82
CA LEU A 215 -5.51 -15.52 -10.42
C LEU A 215 -6.59 -16.57 -10.30
N ALA A 216 -6.15 -17.83 -10.16
CA ALA A 216 -7.02 -18.98 -10.09
C ALA A 216 -7.33 -19.42 -8.65
N LYS A 217 -6.43 -19.11 -7.70
CA LYS A 217 -6.52 -19.62 -6.33
C LYS A 217 -5.98 -18.64 -5.30
N ILE A 218 -6.70 -18.49 -4.19
CA ILE A 218 -6.23 -17.76 -3.00
C ILE A 218 -6.35 -18.70 -1.81
N LEU A 219 -5.21 -19.00 -1.17
CA LEU A 219 -5.13 -19.82 0.03
C LEU A 219 -5.25 -18.95 1.29
N VAL A 220 -6.03 -19.41 2.25
CA VAL A 220 -6.22 -18.78 3.57
C VAL A 220 -6.26 -19.82 4.66
N ASP A 221 -6.06 -19.40 5.92
CA ASP A 221 -6.27 -20.27 7.08
C ASP A 221 -7.74 -20.68 7.20
N ALA A 222 -8.00 -21.85 7.80
CA ALA A 222 -9.34 -22.46 7.89
C ALA A 222 -10.35 -21.62 8.71
N ASP A 223 -9.85 -20.68 9.54
CA ASP A 223 -10.60 -19.74 10.36
C ASP A 223 -10.72 -18.34 9.75
N TRP A 224 -10.37 -18.19 8.47
CA TRP A 224 -10.46 -16.90 7.78
C TRP A 224 -11.87 -16.34 7.79
N GLU A 225 -12.04 -15.18 8.42
CA GLU A 225 -13.30 -14.44 8.45
C GLU A 225 -13.02 -12.94 8.41
N LEU A 226 -13.65 -12.22 7.48
CA LEU A 226 -13.54 -10.76 7.40
C LEU A 226 -14.34 -10.10 8.52
N PRO A 227 -13.84 -8.98 9.11
CA PRO A 227 -14.63 -8.17 10.02
C PRO A 227 -15.96 -7.70 9.39
N LYS A 228 -17.04 -7.65 10.16
CA LYS A 228 -18.37 -7.21 9.70
C LYS A 228 -18.38 -5.82 9.04
N GLY A 229 -17.45 -4.95 9.41
CA GLY A 229 -17.29 -3.60 8.85
C GLY A 229 -16.37 -3.52 7.64
N CYS A 230 -15.75 -4.62 7.21
CA CYS A 230 -14.88 -4.62 6.05
C CYS A 230 -15.66 -4.31 4.77
N THR A 231 -15.19 -3.34 4.01
CA THR A 231 -15.78 -2.92 2.72
C THR A 231 -14.86 -3.27 1.56
N GLY A 232 -15.43 -3.42 0.36
CA GLY A 232 -14.63 -3.72 -0.83
C GLY A 232 -15.51 -3.84 -2.06
N SER A 233 -15.67 -2.74 -2.80
CA SER A 233 -16.25 -2.78 -4.15
C SER A 233 -15.23 -3.34 -5.13
N SER A 234 -15.72 -4.08 -6.14
CA SER A 234 -14.89 -4.55 -7.25
C SER A 234 -13.62 -5.32 -6.83
N THR A 235 -13.61 -5.92 -5.64
CA THR A 235 -12.46 -6.66 -5.09
C THR A 235 -11.93 -7.70 -6.08
N PHE A 236 -12.83 -8.40 -6.79
CA PHE A 236 -12.53 -9.40 -7.81
C PHE A 236 -12.90 -8.96 -9.23
N TYR A 237 -13.02 -7.65 -9.49
CA TYR A 237 -13.34 -7.18 -10.83
C TYR A 237 -12.41 -7.79 -11.87
N ASN A 238 -13.01 -8.46 -12.89
CA ASN A 238 -12.27 -9.10 -13.99
C ASN A 238 -11.23 -10.20 -13.57
N CYS A 239 -11.43 -10.86 -12.42
CA CYS A 239 -10.62 -12.01 -11.97
C CYS A 239 -11.17 -13.32 -12.56
N LYS A 240 -11.20 -13.44 -13.88
CA LYS A 240 -11.96 -14.50 -14.60
C LYS A 240 -11.49 -15.93 -14.33
N ALA A 241 -10.26 -16.10 -13.86
CA ALA A 241 -9.70 -17.43 -13.58
C ALA A 241 -10.02 -17.93 -12.17
N ILE A 242 -10.54 -17.06 -11.24
CA ILE A 242 -10.69 -17.45 -9.84
C ILE A 242 -11.73 -18.56 -9.66
N VAL A 243 -11.36 -19.57 -8.87
CA VAL A 243 -12.22 -20.67 -8.47
C VAL A 243 -12.05 -20.88 -6.95
N GLY A 244 -13.14 -20.89 -6.22
CA GLY A 244 -13.15 -21.21 -4.80
C GLY A 244 -12.82 -22.68 -4.52
N GLY A 245 -12.46 -23.00 -3.26
CA GLY A 245 -12.03 -24.33 -2.86
C GLY A 245 -13.06 -25.46 -3.05
N ASN A 246 -14.34 -25.12 -3.15
CA ASN A 246 -15.45 -26.06 -3.43
C ASN A 246 -16.00 -25.92 -4.86
N GLY A 247 -15.28 -25.23 -5.75
CA GLY A 247 -15.60 -25.13 -7.18
C GLY A 247 -16.44 -23.91 -7.56
N THR A 248 -16.68 -22.94 -6.68
CA THR A 248 -17.36 -21.69 -7.03
C THR A 248 -16.53 -20.91 -8.07
N ALA A 249 -17.04 -20.87 -9.30
CA ALA A 249 -16.41 -20.16 -10.40
C ALA A 249 -16.71 -18.65 -10.34
N TYR A 250 -15.89 -17.87 -11.03
CA TYR A 250 -16.06 -16.42 -11.16
C TYR A 250 -17.43 -16.04 -11.71
N ASP A 251 -18.11 -15.11 -11.04
CA ASP A 251 -19.31 -14.43 -11.51
C ASP A 251 -19.10 -12.91 -11.53
N SER A 252 -19.28 -12.29 -12.69
CA SER A 252 -19.13 -10.84 -12.87
C SER A 252 -20.08 -9.99 -12.03
N LYS A 253 -21.14 -10.58 -11.47
CA LYS A 253 -22.08 -9.94 -10.55
C LYS A 253 -21.67 -10.09 -9.08
N GLN A 254 -20.69 -10.95 -8.77
CA GLN A 254 -20.25 -11.31 -7.44
C GLN A 254 -18.77 -10.91 -7.24
N THR A 255 -18.47 -9.62 -7.40
CA THR A 255 -17.09 -9.11 -7.42
C THR A 255 -16.67 -8.36 -6.16
N THR A 256 -17.52 -8.24 -5.16
CA THR A 256 -17.22 -7.50 -3.93
C THR A 256 -16.45 -8.33 -2.90
N CYS A 257 -15.98 -7.72 -1.82
CA CYS A 257 -15.34 -8.42 -0.70
C CYS A 257 -16.24 -9.45 -0.01
N ALA A 258 -17.56 -9.46 -0.26
CA ALA A 258 -18.44 -10.52 0.21
C ALA A 258 -18.02 -11.92 -0.27
N MET A 259 -17.27 -11.99 -1.39
CA MET A 259 -16.71 -13.24 -1.91
C MET A 259 -15.33 -13.58 -1.32
N CYS A 260 -14.71 -12.70 -0.50
CA CYS A 260 -13.50 -12.98 0.26
C CYS A 260 -13.78 -13.89 1.47
N ARG A 261 -14.44 -15.00 1.22
CA ARG A 261 -14.75 -16.03 2.20
C ARG A 261 -14.40 -17.40 1.64
N ILE A 262 -14.16 -18.34 2.54
CA ILE A 262 -13.87 -19.72 2.15
C ILE A 262 -15.09 -20.31 1.45
N ASP A 263 -14.85 -20.90 0.29
CA ASP A 263 -15.86 -21.63 -0.48
C ASP A 263 -16.16 -22.97 0.18
N ARG A 264 -17.40 -23.16 0.60
CA ARG A 264 -17.91 -24.35 1.28
C ARG A 264 -19.27 -24.74 0.74
N GLU A 265 -19.71 -25.97 1.01
CA GLU A 265 -21.06 -26.39 0.71
C GLU A 265 -22.07 -25.43 1.37
N GLY A 266 -23.02 -24.93 0.57
CA GLY A 266 -24.02 -23.96 1.02
C GLY A 266 -23.51 -22.52 1.19
N GLN A 267 -22.22 -22.26 0.99
CA GLN A 267 -21.63 -20.93 1.15
C GLN A 267 -20.60 -20.65 0.05
N ALA A 268 -21.06 -20.15 -1.08
CA ALA A 268 -20.17 -19.78 -2.20
C ALA A 268 -19.16 -18.69 -1.78
N GLY A 269 -17.90 -18.85 -2.14
CA GLY A 269 -16.80 -17.92 -1.90
C GLY A 269 -15.68 -18.13 -2.91
N TYR A 270 -14.67 -17.27 -2.94
CA TYR A 270 -13.54 -17.40 -3.86
C TYR A 270 -12.24 -17.84 -3.17
N LEU A 271 -12.28 -18.11 -1.86
CA LEU A 271 -11.09 -18.52 -1.12
C LEU A 271 -11.07 -20.04 -0.90
N THR A 272 -9.87 -20.58 -0.79
CA THR A 272 -9.59 -21.98 -0.50
C THR A 272 -8.95 -22.08 0.87
N ALA A 273 -9.53 -22.87 1.80
CA ALA A 273 -8.88 -23.21 3.05
C ALA A 273 -7.69 -24.13 2.78
N GLY A 274 -6.54 -23.88 3.44
CA GLY A 274 -5.32 -24.66 3.27
C GLY A 274 -4.60 -24.97 4.58
#